data_a31a72ea7ffde20f6098057d99e5775e
#
_entry.id   a31a72ea7ffde20f6098057d99e5775e
#
_cell.length_a   1.000
_cell.length_b   1.000
_cell.length_c   1.000
_cell.angle_alpha   90.00
_cell.angle_beta   90.00
_cell.angle_gamma   90.00
#
_symmetry.space_group_name_H-M   'P 1'
#
loop_
_entity.id
_entity.type
_entity.pdbx_description
1 polymer ?
#
loop_
_entity_poly.entity_id
_entity_poly.type
_entity_poly.pdbx_seq_one_letter_code
_entity_poly.pdbx_strand_id
1 'polypeptide(L)'
;MIIGGVEAKPDVPAYIENGRTMVPIRIISENLGATVDWNTKTKQVTIVESGKTVVLAINSTKATINGSGYTLESPAVIKNGRTMVPIRFIAEGINYAVDWDNTTKTATINKNTADTGTGNETAKEFQYLGYYYSQSSLSDSIAFNNELTGVIHFAYQLSAEGGFTKKANFDTDKFYCQGGGYENTRNADIDALMLITGFSKSTVTTVLSDPALRAKTVNQIAETINVNGLEGVDLDFESVAVSQRENFVTFVKEIRAKIGKDKIITLSLMPRSKDSQYWYDGYDYYGLSQVADYIIIMCYNEHWSSGSPGPVASVDWVESVIQYTLGLGVDKSKFVIALGSYGYDWPEGKSGASLTNTSARNRAAKYGSVIMRDRASECLFYTYKAADGIKHTVWFEDSVSLGKKAALAKEYDLGGIAMWRLGFYTTEIWSELLDNTEHPNAKIWQGKAAAETAFPYVTVDKNGGISIENNGDFIPQS
;
A
#
# COMPACT_ATOMS: atom_id res chain seq x y z
N MET A 1 -20.00 22.92 16.98
CA MET A 1 -18.67 22.47 16.53
C MET A 1 -17.63 22.98 17.51
N ILE A 2 -16.53 22.25 17.66
CA ILE A 2 -15.36 22.70 18.43
C ILE A 2 -14.20 22.87 17.44
N ILE A 3 -13.58 24.04 17.40
CA ILE A 3 -12.47 24.35 16.50
C ILE A 3 -11.30 24.86 17.33
N GLY A 4 -10.18 24.16 17.34
CA GLY A 4 -9.02 24.53 18.16
C GLY A 4 -9.33 24.58 19.67
N GLY A 5 -10.24 23.74 20.16
CA GLY A 5 -10.72 23.74 21.54
C GLY A 5 -11.80 24.77 21.89
N VAL A 6 -12.21 25.63 20.95
CA VAL A 6 -13.22 26.69 21.16
C VAL A 6 -14.54 26.31 20.48
N GLU A 7 -15.67 26.55 21.16
CA GLU A 7 -16.98 26.32 20.56
C GLU A 7 -17.28 27.37 19.49
N ALA A 8 -17.42 26.91 18.23
CA ALA A 8 -17.81 27.73 17.09
C ALA A 8 -19.29 27.54 16.76
N LYS A 9 -20.05 28.65 16.75
CA LYS A 9 -21.49 28.68 16.40
C LYS A 9 -21.69 29.41 15.07
N PRO A 10 -21.90 28.65 13.95
CA PRO A 10 -22.11 29.26 12.66
C PRO A 10 -23.50 29.96 12.62
N ASP A 11 -23.59 31.06 11.84
CA ASP A 11 -24.81 31.77 11.56
C ASP A 11 -25.81 30.95 10.71
N VAL A 12 -25.33 30.03 9.89
CA VAL A 12 -26.11 28.99 9.21
C VAL A 12 -25.71 27.62 9.83
N PRO A 13 -26.67 26.92 10.45
CA PRO A 13 -26.39 25.66 11.11
C PRO A 13 -25.78 24.61 10.16
N ALA A 14 -24.86 23.80 10.67
CA ALA A 14 -24.41 22.60 10.01
C ALA A 14 -25.56 21.62 9.78
N TYR A 15 -25.50 20.85 8.70
CA TYR A 15 -26.51 19.82 8.41
C TYR A 15 -25.85 18.62 7.74
N ILE A 16 -26.57 17.51 7.70
CA ILE A 16 -26.06 16.28 7.05
C ILE A 16 -26.69 16.18 5.65
N GLU A 17 -25.85 15.99 4.62
CA GLU A 17 -26.25 15.73 3.25
C GLU A 17 -25.41 14.58 2.70
N ASN A 18 -26.07 13.56 2.15
CA ASN A 18 -25.43 12.33 1.65
C ASN A 18 -24.46 11.69 2.66
N GLY A 19 -24.83 11.70 3.95
CA GLY A 19 -24.00 11.17 5.03
C GLY A 19 -22.77 12.04 5.38
N ARG A 20 -22.66 13.26 4.87
CA ARG A 20 -21.57 14.20 5.13
C ARG A 20 -22.08 15.43 5.89
N THR A 21 -21.31 15.88 6.87
CA THR A 21 -21.60 17.10 7.61
C THR A 21 -21.18 18.30 6.78
N MET A 22 -22.17 19.07 6.34
CA MET A 22 -22.01 20.29 5.57
C MET A 22 -21.96 21.48 6.52
N VAL A 23 -20.98 22.36 6.34
CA VAL A 23 -20.73 23.51 7.22
C VAL A 23 -20.41 24.76 6.42
N PRO A 24 -20.72 25.97 6.96
CA PRO A 24 -20.30 27.20 6.32
C PRO A 24 -18.78 27.30 6.25
N ILE A 25 -18.23 27.40 5.04
CA ILE A 25 -16.78 27.37 4.80
C ILE A 25 -16.04 28.44 5.61
N ARG A 26 -16.59 29.66 5.69
CA ARG A 26 -15.93 30.80 6.29
C ARG A 26 -15.66 30.62 7.79
N ILE A 27 -16.63 30.09 8.54
CA ILE A 27 -16.45 29.92 9.99
C ILE A 27 -15.33 28.93 10.31
N ILE A 28 -15.17 27.90 9.48
CA ILE A 28 -14.09 26.94 9.66
C ILE A 28 -12.76 27.61 9.33
N SER A 29 -12.66 28.16 8.13
CA SER A 29 -11.39 28.69 7.62
C SER A 29 -10.88 29.84 8.47
N GLU A 30 -11.74 30.79 8.87
CA GLU A 30 -11.33 31.92 9.71
C GLU A 30 -10.92 31.50 11.12
N ASN A 31 -11.62 30.53 11.74
CA ASN A 31 -11.22 30.01 13.05
C ASN A 31 -9.95 29.15 13.01
N LEU A 32 -9.55 28.69 11.84
CA LEU A 32 -8.31 27.94 11.61
C LEU A 32 -7.16 28.84 11.10
N GLY A 33 -7.39 30.15 10.95
CA GLY A 33 -6.39 31.09 10.44
C GLY A 33 -6.21 31.10 8.93
N ALA A 34 -7.12 30.43 8.19
CA ALA A 34 -7.08 30.40 6.74
C ALA A 34 -7.73 31.63 6.10
N THR A 35 -7.23 32.09 4.97
CA THR A 35 -7.89 33.09 4.13
C THR A 35 -8.86 32.41 3.16
N VAL A 36 -10.01 33.03 2.94
CA VAL A 36 -11.04 32.54 2.01
C VAL A 36 -11.34 33.61 0.97
N ASP A 37 -11.08 33.30 -0.29
CA ASP A 37 -11.43 34.15 -1.42
C ASP A 37 -12.57 33.57 -2.24
N TRP A 38 -13.43 34.45 -2.79
CA TRP A 38 -14.57 34.08 -3.62
C TRP A 38 -14.50 34.74 -4.99
N ASN A 39 -14.36 33.92 -6.02
CA ASN A 39 -14.41 34.37 -7.40
C ASN A 39 -15.84 34.30 -7.96
N THR A 40 -16.47 35.46 -8.14
CA THR A 40 -17.86 35.59 -8.62
C THR A 40 -18.06 35.12 -10.06
N LYS A 41 -17.01 35.21 -10.92
CA LYS A 41 -17.07 34.82 -12.33
C LYS A 41 -17.00 33.31 -12.52
N THR A 42 -16.06 32.67 -11.83
CA THR A 42 -15.84 31.21 -11.92
C THR A 42 -16.67 30.42 -10.92
N LYS A 43 -17.31 31.11 -9.94
CA LYS A 43 -18.04 30.50 -8.80
C LYS A 43 -17.15 29.55 -8.00
N GLN A 44 -15.89 29.92 -7.85
CA GLN A 44 -14.91 29.15 -7.09
C GLN A 44 -14.60 29.81 -5.76
N VAL A 45 -14.37 28.96 -4.77
CA VAL A 45 -13.82 29.34 -3.47
C VAL A 45 -12.37 28.87 -3.43
N THR A 46 -11.48 29.75 -3.03
CA THR A 46 -10.07 29.44 -2.76
C THR A 46 -9.80 29.64 -1.27
N ILE A 47 -9.23 28.65 -0.62
CA ILE A 47 -8.83 28.68 0.79
C ILE A 47 -7.33 28.51 0.84
N VAL A 48 -6.66 29.36 1.58
CA VAL A 48 -5.19 29.30 1.76
C VAL A 48 -4.85 29.33 3.25
N GLU A 49 -4.10 28.35 3.70
CA GLU A 49 -3.55 28.24 5.06
C GLU A 49 -2.18 27.58 5.04
N SER A 50 -1.18 28.18 5.67
CA SER A 50 0.18 27.64 5.86
C SER A 50 0.78 27.04 4.57
N GLY A 51 0.64 27.74 3.42
CA GLY A 51 1.16 27.31 2.12
C GLY A 51 0.32 26.26 1.40
N LYS A 52 -0.77 25.78 2.00
CA LYS A 52 -1.73 24.88 1.33
C LYS A 52 -2.87 25.68 0.70
N THR A 53 -3.28 25.26 -0.50
CA THR A 53 -4.35 25.91 -1.27
C THR A 53 -5.42 24.90 -1.62
N VAL A 54 -6.66 25.12 -1.19
CA VAL A 54 -7.83 24.32 -1.56
C VAL A 54 -8.73 25.15 -2.48
N VAL A 55 -9.08 24.61 -3.64
CA VAL A 55 -10.01 25.26 -4.59
C VAL A 55 -11.18 24.34 -4.86
N LEU A 56 -12.39 24.89 -4.78
CA LEU A 56 -13.63 24.17 -5.10
C LEU A 56 -14.61 25.08 -5.83
N ALA A 57 -15.45 24.48 -6.66
CA ALA A 57 -16.52 25.19 -7.39
C ALA A 57 -17.90 24.85 -6.83
N ILE A 58 -18.81 25.82 -6.80
CA ILE A 58 -20.18 25.61 -6.37
C ILE A 58 -20.91 24.70 -7.34
N ASN A 59 -21.72 23.78 -6.78
CA ASN A 59 -22.48 22.74 -7.49
C ASN A 59 -21.58 21.78 -8.29
N SER A 60 -20.32 21.65 -7.90
CA SER A 60 -19.36 20.72 -8.48
C SER A 60 -18.79 19.79 -7.41
N THR A 61 -18.64 18.54 -7.76
CA THR A 61 -17.87 17.58 -6.95
C THR A 61 -16.37 17.64 -7.22
N LYS A 62 -15.93 18.44 -8.21
CA LYS A 62 -14.49 18.62 -8.49
C LYS A 62 -13.90 19.71 -7.61
N ALA A 63 -12.77 19.39 -6.99
CA ALA A 63 -11.99 20.30 -6.17
C ALA A 63 -10.49 20.06 -6.39
N THR A 64 -9.63 20.94 -5.92
CA THR A 64 -8.18 20.72 -5.92
C THR A 64 -7.58 21.06 -4.57
N ILE A 65 -6.52 20.33 -4.19
CA ILE A 65 -5.64 20.65 -3.07
C ILE A 65 -4.22 20.78 -3.66
N ASN A 66 -3.62 21.94 -3.53
CA ASN A 66 -2.31 22.27 -4.12
C ASN A 66 -2.20 21.99 -5.63
N GLY A 67 -3.32 22.17 -6.37
CA GLY A 67 -3.40 21.88 -7.79
C GLY A 67 -3.76 20.44 -8.15
N SER A 68 -3.65 19.48 -7.23
CA SER A 68 -4.05 18.09 -7.44
C SER A 68 -5.57 17.97 -7.39
N GLY A 69 -6.16 17.22 -8.33
CA GLY A 69 -7.62 17.06 -8.47
C GLY A 69 -8.22 16.10 -7.43
N TYR A 70 -9.37 16.47 -6.87
CA TYR A 70 -10.14 15.67 -5.92
C TYR A 70 -11.62 15.62 -6.31
N THR A 71 -12.28 14.53 -5.95
CA THR A 71 -13.73 14.38 -6.11
C THR A 71 -14.41 14.43 -4.75
N LEU A 72 -15.27 15.43 -4.53
CA LEU A 72 -16.06 15.57 -3.32
C LEU A 72 -17.22 14.56 -3.32
N GLU A 73 -17.50 13.96 -2.19
CA GLU A 73 -18.67 13.07 -2.02
C GLU A 73 -20.01 13.84 -2.01
N SER A 74 -19.99 15.11 -1.59
CA SER A 74 -21.10 16.05 -1.70
C SER A 74 -20.56 17.36 -2.29
N PRO A 75 -21.23 17.94 -3.29
CA PRO A 75 -20.78 19.21 -3.88
C PRO A 75 -20.86 20.35 -2.88
N ALA A 76 -19.99 21.34 -3.03
CA ALA A 76 -20.15 22.61 -2.37
C ALA A 76 -21.42 23.31 -2.88
N VAL A 77 -22.27 23.82 -1.98
CA VAL A 77 -23.52 24.48 -2.35
C VAL A 77 -23.68 25.81 -1.62
N ILE A 78 -24.50 26.71 -2.18
CA ILE A 78 -24.91 27.93 -1.46
C ILE A 78 -26.26 27.68 -0.79
N LYS A 79 -26.29 27.82 0.55
CA LYS A 79 -27.52 27.72 1.36
C LYS A 79 -27.61 28.90 2.33
N ASN A 80 -28.73 29.60 2.32
CA ASN A 80 -28.95 30.78 3.15
C ASN A 80 -27.83 31.83 3.02
N GLY A 81 -27.32 32.04 1.80
CA GLY A 81 -26.26 33.00 1.52
C GLY A 81 -24.87 32.59 2.01
N ARG A 82 -24.65 31.32 2.42
CA ARG A 82 -23.36 30.78 2.83
C ARG A 82 -22.97 29.63 1.92
N THR A 83 -21.67 29.55 1.62
CA THR A 83 -21.09 28.40 0.93
C THR A 83 -20.93 27.27 1.95
N MET A 84 -21.69 26.20 1.76
CA MET A 84 -21.65 25.00 2.58
C MET A 84 -20.76 23.96 1.90
N VAL A 85 -19.88 23.33 2.68
CA VAL A 85 -18.88 22.36 2.19
C VAL A 85 -18.78 21.16 3.11
N PRO A 86 -18.36 19.99 2.62
CA PRO A 86 -18.05 18.87 3.47
C PRO A 86 -16.91 19.25 4.43
N ILE A 87 -17.19 19.24 5.75
CA ILE A 87 -16.26 19.72 6.79
C ILE A 87 -14.89 19.04 6.70
N ARG A 88 -14.89 17.72 6.52
CA ARG A 88 -13.68 16.91 6.51
C ARG A 88 -12.76 17.30 5.35
N PHE A 89 -13.29 17.44 4.15
CA PHE A 89 -12.49 17.82 2.98
C PHE A 89 -11.71 19.13 3.17
N ILE A 90 -12.37 20.14 3.75
CA ILE A 90 -11.72 21.44 3.95
C ILE A 90 -10.67 21.35 5.05
N ALA A 91 -11.04 20.82 6.22
CA ALA A 91 -10.13 20.74 7.35
C ALA A 91 -8.87 19.93 7.01
N GLU A 92 -9.05 18.75 6.44
CA GLU A 92 -7.94 17.88 6.06
C GLU A 92 -7.11 18.50 4.92
N GLY A 93 -7.74 19.17 3.96
CA GLY A 93 -7.05 19.88 2.88
C GLY A 93 -6.11 21.00 3.34
N ILE A 94 -6.32 21.54 4.54
CA ILE A 94 -5.46 22.54 5.18
C ILE A 94 -4.76 22.02 6.45
N ASN A 95 -4.60 20.71 6.58
CA ASN A 95 -3.86 20.04 7.64
C ASN A 95 -4.50 20.09 9.04
N TYR A 96 -5.81 19.88 9.12
CA TYR A 96 -6.53 19.73 10.38
C TYR A 96 -7.28 18.41 10.44
N ALA A 97 -7.27 17.74 11.60
CA ALA A 97 -8.05 16.54 11.86
C ALA A 97 -9.50 16.88 12.21
N VAL A 98 -10.45 16.04 11.78
CA VAL A 98 -11.86 16.15 12.11
C VAL A 98 -12.32 14.89 12.82
N ASP A 99 -12.68 15.03 14.09
CA ASP A 99 -13.31 13.99 14.88
C ASP A 99 -14.82 14.24 15.01
N TRP A 100 -15.61 13.16 15.02
CA TRP A 100 -17.06 13.22 15.17
C TRP A 100 -17.52 12.45 16.40
N ASP A 101 -18.08 13.15 17.35
CA ASP A 101 -18.75 12.53 18.50
C ASP A 101 -20.21 12.23 18.14
N ASN A 102 -20.53 10.96 18.05
CA ASN A 102 -21.86 10.49 17.66
C ASN A 102 -22.90 10.67 18.78
N THR A 103 -22.48 10.81 20.03
CA THR A 103 -23.35 11.01 21.20
C THR A 103 -23.79 12.47 21.28
N THR A 104 -22.85 13.39 21.20
CA THR A 104 -23.11 14.84 21.30
C THR A 104 -23.40 15.48 19.95
N LYS A 105 -23.29 14.73 18.82
CA LYS A 105 -23.41 15.23 17.45
C LYS A 105 -22.47 16.41 17.16
N THR A 106 -21.27 16.36 17.73
CA THR A 106 -20.30 17.44 17.67
C THR A 106 -19.13 17.07 16.78
N ALA A 107 -18.81 17.94 15.82
CA ALA A 107 -17.54 17.86 15.08
C ALA A 107 -16.48 18.64 15.85
N THR A 108 -15.34 18.03 16.08
CA THR A 108 -14.14 18.65 16.67
C THR A 108 -13.06 18.76 15.60
N ILE A 109 -12.55 19.98 15.39
CA ILE A 109 -11.52 20.27 14.41
C ILE A 109 -10.29 20.75 15.17
N ASN A 110 -9.20 20.02 15.08
CA ASN A 110 -7.94 20.37 15.73
C ASN A 110 -6.83 20.45 14.68
N LYS A 111 -5.90 21.40 14.86
CA LYS A 111 -4.69 21.42 14.03
C LYS A 111 -3.96 20.11 14.21
N ASN A 112 -3.53 19.51 13.10
CA ASN A 112 -2.61 18.38 13.19
C ASN A 112 -1.31 18.92 13.81
N THR A 113 -1.14 18.70 15.12
CA THR A 113 0.01 19.18 15.88
C THR A 113 1.31 18.47 15.50
N ALA A 114 1.25 17.52 14.58
CA ALA A 114 2.43 16.91 13.97
C ALA A 114 3.27 17.90 13.13
N ASP A 115 2.78 19.13 12.83
CA ASP A 115 3.47 20.07 11.95
C ASP A 115 3.92 21.38 12.65
N THR A 116 4.02 21.46 13.99
CA THR A 116 4.62 22.59 14.71
C THR A 116 5.83 22.20 15.55
N GLY A 117 6.57 21.19 15.10
CA GLY A 117 7.87 20.84 15.63
C GLY A 117 8.97 21.56 14.86
N THR A 118 9.52 22.68 15.39
CA THR A 118 10.92 23.04 15.20
C THR A 118 11.79 22.03 15.95
N GLY A 119 11.58 20.76 15.68
CA GLY A 119 12.48 19.66 15.95
C GLY A 119 12.92 19.16 14.58
N ASN A 120 14.19 18.94 14.38
CA ASN A 120 14.75 18.18 13.31
C ASN A 120 13.95 16.86 13.19
N GLU A 121 12.84 16.82 12.40
CA GLU A 121 12.37 15.55 11.88
C GLU A 121 13.48 15.11 10.94
N THR A 122 14.31 14.21 11.45
CA THR A 122 15.10 13.34 10.57
C THR A 122 14.09 12.79 9.57
N ALA A 123 14.28 13.08 8.27
CA ALA A 123 13.46 12.52 7.21
C ALA A 123 13.25 11.04 7.54
N LYS A 124 11.97 10.57 7.56
CA LYS A 124 11.70 9.16 7.86
C LYS A 124 12.60 8.32 6.97
N GLU A 125 13.34 7.41 7.59
CA GLU A 125 14.23 6.53 6.87
C GLU A 125 13.44 5.70 5.84
N PHE A 126 13.96 5.57 4.64
CA PHE A 126 13.35 4.75 3.59
C PHE A 126 13.27 3.29 4.04
N GLN A 127 12.09 2.71 4.03
CA GLN A 127 11.84 1.38 4.56
C GLN A 127 12.18 0.29 3.55
N TYR A 128 12.89 -0.72 4.02
CA TYR A 128 13.16 -1.99 3.32
C TYR A 128 12.50 -3.11 4.11
N LEU A 129 11.25 -3.43 3.78
CA LEU A 129 10.47 -4.42 4.51
C LEU A 129 10.49 -5.77 3.80
N GLY A 130 10.55 -6.86 4.55
CA GLY A 130 10.49 -8.21 4.01
C GLY A 130 9.41 -9.05 4.66
N TYR A 131 8.59 -9.75 3.86
CA TYR A 131 7.60 -10.69 4.39
C TYR A 131 8.21 -12.05 4.64
N TYR A 132 8.28 -12.47 5.90
CA TYR A 132 8.63 -13.84 6.29
C TYR A 132 7.37 -14.71 6.29
N TYR A 133 7.25 -15.60 5.32
CA TYR A 133 6.06 -16.44 5.14
C TYR A 133 6.22 -17.85 5.74
N SER A 134 7.37 -18.47 5.53
CA SER A 134 7.66 -19.84 5.96
C SER A 134 9.18 -20.07 5.95
N GLN A 135 9.57 -21.29 6.31
CA GLN A 135 10.98 -21.69 6.32
C GLN A 135 11.72 -21.44 4.98
N SER A 136 11.01 -21.43 3.84
CA SER A 136 11.63 -21.06 2.56
C SER A 136 12.07 -19.58 2.50
N SER A 137 11.58 -18.73 3.42
CA SER A 137 12.02 -17.34 3.55
C SER A 137 13.26 -17.17 4.43
N LEU A 138 13.72 -18.24 5.10
CA LEU A 138 14.77 -18.16 6.11
C LEU A 138 16.14 -17.75 5.52
N SER A 139 16.49 -18.29 4.35
CA SER A 139 17.76 -17.97 3.71
C SER A 139 17.91 -16.48 3.39
N ASP A 140 16.86 -15.87 2.86
CA ASP A 140 16.87 -14.45 2.52
C ASP A 140 16.80 -13.58 3.77
N SER A 141 15.98 -13.96 4.78
CA SER A 141 15.92 -13.25 6.06
C SER A 141 17.28 -13.18 6.77
N ILE A 142 18.11 -14.22 6.62
CA ILE A 142 19.47 -14.23 7.16
C ILE A 142 20.45 -13.50 6.23
N ALA A 143 20.34 -13.74 4.91
CA ALA A 143 21.30 -13.19 3.95
C ALA A 143 21.19 -11.66 3.80
N PHE A 144 19.99 -11.11 3.96
CA PHE A 144 19.66 -9.70 3.70
C PHE A 144 19.33 -8.91 4.98
N ASN A 145 19.60 -9.46 6.16
CA ASN A 145 19.23 -8.85 7.44
C ASN A 145 19.87 -7.47 7.67
N ASN A 146 21.04 -7.20 7.12
CA ASN A 146 21.72 -5.91 7.26
C ASN A 146 21.13 -4.79 6.39
N GLU A 147 20.28 -5.13 5.45
CA GLU A 147 19.65 -4.20 4.51
C GLU A 147 18.15 -4.00 4.81
N LEU A 148 17.55 -4.92 5.57
CA LEU A 148 16.16 -4.81 5.98
C LEU A 148 16.00 -3.85 7.17
N THR A 149 15.01 -2.96 7.11
CA THR A 149 14.59 -2.15 8.26
C THR A 149 13.52 -2.87 9.08
N GLY A 150 12.76 -3.78 8.47
CA GLY A 150 11.72 -4.54 9.16
C GLY A 150 11.41 -5.88 8.50
N VAL A 151 11.03 -6.85 9.32
CA VAL A 151 10.50 -8.15 8.90
C VAL A 151 9.07 -8.31 9.40
N ILE A 152 8.16 -8.53 8.46
CA ILE A 152 6.74 -8.77 8.71
C ILE A 152 6.50 -10.28 8.72
N HIS A 153 6.20 -10.81 9.90
CA HIS A 153 6.09 -12.25 10.15
C HIS A 153 4.67 -12.75 9.91
N PHE A 154 4.47 -13.55 8.87
CA PHE A 154 3.18 -14.15 8.48
C PHE A 154 2.75 -15.26 9.46
N ALA A 155 2.29 -14.87 10.65
CA ALA A 155 2.16 -15.73 11.82
C ALA A 155 0.72 -16.03 12.24
N TYR A 156 -0.25 -15.15 11.98
CA TYR A 156 -1.58 -15.24 12.56
C TYR A 156 -2.70 -15.07 11.52
N GLN A 157 -3.88 -15.61 11.86
CA GLN A 157 -5.10 -15.48 11.06
C GLN A 157 -6.24 -14.97 11.94
N LEU A 158 -6.97 -13.96 11.48
CA LEU A 158 -8.14 -13.38 12.16
C LEU A 158 -9.22 -14.45 12.39
N SER A 159 -9.80 -14.47 13.60
CA SER A 159 -10.89 -15.38 14.00
C SER A 159 -12.25 -14.66 13.96
N ALA A 160 -13.30 -15.37 13.55
CA ALA A 160 -14.67 -14.85 13.54
C ALA A 160 -15.22 -14.59 14.96
N GLU A 161 -14.65 -15.24 15.99
CA GLU A 161 -14.96 -15.02 17.40
C GLU A 161 -14.20 -13.85 18.02
N GLY A 162 -13.53 -13.04 17.18
CA GLY A 162 -12.60 -12.01 17.60
C GLY A 162 -11.27 -12.58 18.08
N GLY A 163 -10.23 -11.75 17.99
CA GLY A 163 -8.85 -12.20 18.16
C GLY A 163 -8.32 -12.93 16.91
N PHE A 164 -7.24 -13.68 17.08
CA PHE A 164 -6.57 -14.40 16.00
C PHE A 164 -5.94 -15.70 16.51
N THR A 165 -5.71 -16.63 15.58
CA THR A 165 -5.07 -17.93 15.83
C THR A 165 -3.71 -17.99 15.15
N LYS A 166 -2.81 -18.81 15.69
CA LYS A 166 -1.50 -19.06 15.11
C LYS A 166 -1.64 -19.81 13.78
N LYS A 167 -0.75 -19.52 12.83
CA LYS A 167 -0.55 -20.31 11.63
C LYS A 167 -0.24 -21.77 11.97
N ALA A 168 -0.73 -22.72 11.18
CA ALA A 168 -0.64 -24.15 11.47
C ALA A 168 0.78 -24.66 11.78
N ASN A 169 1.80 -24.11 11.12
CA ASN A 169 3.20 -24.54 11.28
C ASN A 169 4.04 -23.57 12.16
N PHE A 170 3.40 -22.66 12.87
CA PHE A 170 4.10 -21.63 13.64
C PHE A 170 5.10 -22.24 14.64
N ASP A 171 4.66 -23.22 15.42
CA ASP A 171 5.47 -23.82 16.49
C ASP A 171 6.52 -24.83 15.99
N THR A 172 6.49 -25.20 14.70
CA THR A 172 7.44 -26.14 14.07
C THR A 172 8.36 -25.46 13.05
N ASP A 173 8.10 -24.20 12.70
CA ASP A 173 8.94 -23.43 11.81
C ASP A 173 10.31 -23.16 12.46
N LYS A 174 11.40 -23.49 11.78
CA LYS A 174 12.76 -23.36 12.33
C LYS A 174 13.11 -21.93 12.72
N PHE A 175 12.56 -20.95 11.99
CA PHE A 175 12.81 -19.56 12.30
C PHE A 175 12.19 -19.20 13.66
N TYR A 176 11.02 -19.69 13.97
CA TYR A 176 10.35 -19.45 15.27
C TYR A 176 10.85 -20.35 16.41
N CYS A 177 11.28 -21.59 16.09
CA CYS A 177 11.61 -22.61 17.10
C CYS A 177 13.09 -22.68 17.48
N GLN A 178 14.00 -22.20 16.64
CA GLN A 178 15.45 -22.24 16.86
C GLN A 178 16.00 -20.85 17.23
N GLY A 179 15.60 -20.33 18.38
CA GLY A 179 15.99 -19.01 18.87
C GLY A 179 14.88 -17.97 18.73
N GLY A 180 13.64 -18.42 18.33
CA GLY A 180 12.48 -17.56 18.16
C GLY A 180 12.58 -16.61 16.95
N GLY A 181 11.69 -16.72 16.00
CA GLY A 181 11.74 -15.89 14.79
C GLY A 181 11.80 -14.40 15.05
N TYR A 182 11.02 -13.95 16.01
CA TYR A 182 11.05 -12.56 16.44
C TYR A 182 12.38 -12.17 17.10
N GLU A 183 12.94 -13.05 17.92
CA GLU A 183 14.22 -12.82 18.61
C GLU A 183 15.38 -12.71 17.60
N ASN A 184 15.42 -13.56 16.59
CA ASN A 184 16.44 -13.48 15.55
C ASN A 184 16.40 -12.17 14.77
N THR A 185 15.20 -11.66 14.45
CA THR A 185 15.01 -10.38 13.76
C THR A 185 15.53 -9.24 14.66
N ARG A 186 15.13 -9.19 15.91
CA ARG A 186 15.57 -8.16 16.87
C ARG A 186 17.05 -8.21 17.18
N ASN A 187 17.63 -9.40 17.26
CA ASN A 187 19.09 -9.56 17.48
C ASN A 187 19.91 -9.04 16.29
N ALA A 188 19.29 -8.89 15.11
CA ALA A 188 19.88 -8.25 13.94
C ALA A 188 19.62 -6.73 13.89
N ASP A 189 19.02 -6.15 14.95
CA ASP A 189 18.62 -4.73 15.01
C ASP A 189 17.63 -4.33 13.92
N ILE A 190 16.65 -5.22 13.65
CA ILE A 190 15.61 -5.06 12.63
C ILE A 190 14.25 -5.10 13.31
N ASP A 191 13.32 -4.25 12.89
CA ASP A 191 11.96 -4.23 13.42
C ASP A 191 11.23 -5.55 13.13
N ALA A 192 10.71 -6.20 14.17
CA ALA A 192 9.93 -7.43 14.06
C ALA A 192 8.44 -7.13 14.22
N LEU A 193 7.68 -7.25 13.14
CA LEU A 193 6.24 -7.04 13.13
C LEU A 193 5.50 -8.37 13.00
N MET A 194 4.45 -8.55 13.82
CA MET A 194 3.51 -9.64 13.60
C MET A 194 2.53 -9.30 12.48
N LEU A 195 2.16 -10.28 11.65
CA LEU A 195 1.13 -10.10 10.64
C LEU A 195 -0.13 -10.90 11.01
N ILE A 196 -1.28 -10.25 10.85
CA ILE A 196 -2.60 -10.88 10.98
C ILE A 196 -3.31 -10.84 9.64
N THR A 197 -3.58 -12.01 9.07
CA THR A 197 -4.33 -12.11 7.82
C THR A 197 -5.84 -12.04 8.04
N GLY A 198 -6.55 -11.39 7.11
CA GLY A 198 -8.01 -11.33 7.05
C GLY A 198 -8.51 -11.65 5.65
N PHE A 199 -8.37 -12.91 5.19
CA PHE A 199 -8.75 -13.32 3.83
C PHE A 199 -10.25 -13.62 3.69
N SER A 200 -10.93 -13.96 4.78
CA SER A 200 -12.38 -14.24 4.75
C SER A 200 -13.18 -12.95 4.91
N LYS A 201 -13.91 -12.56 3.87
CA LYS A 201 -14.78 -11.38 3.89
C LYS A 201 -15.82 -11.43 5.02
N SER A 202 -16.39 -12.60 5.31
CA SER A 202 -17.35 -12.76 6.41
C SER A 202 -16.69 -12.56 7.77
N THR A 203 -15.52 -13.16 8.00
CA THR A 203 -14.76 -13.01 9.24
C THR A 203 -14.38 -11.54 9.47
N VAL A 204 -13.80 -10.89 8.46
CA VAL A 204 -13.42 -9.47 8.54
C VAL A 204 -14.65 -8.59 8.83
N THR A 205 -15.77 -8.82 8.11
CA THR A 205 -17.01 -8.07 8.34
C THR A 205 -17.53 -8.27 9.77
N THR A 206 -17.57 -9.52 10.26
CA THR A 206 -18.04 -9.83 11.62
C THR A 206 -17.20 -9.09 12.67
N VAL A 207 -15.89 -9.19 12.58
CA VAL A 207 -15.00 -8.55 13.57
C VAL A 207 -15.08 -7.04 13.49
N LEU A 208 -15.02 -6.44 12.29
CA LEU A 208 -15.04 -4.99 12.14
C LEU A 208 -16.38 -4.36 12.56
N SER A 209 -17.51 -5.06 12.38
CA SER A 209 -18.83 -4.52 12.73
C SER A 209 -19.15 -4.58 14.23
N ASP A 210 -18.50 -5.46 14.98
CA ASP A 210 -18.78 -5.70 16.41
C ASP A 210 -17.69 -5.06 17.29
N PRO A 211 -18.02 -4.01 18.09
CA PRO A 211 -17.06 -3.38 18.98
C PRO A 211 -16.43 -4.32 20.01
N ALA A 212 -17.16 -5.35 20.49
CA ALA A 212 -16.63 -6.30 21.47
C ALA A 212 -15.59 -7.23 20.82
N LEU A 213 -15.84 -7.67 19.58
CA LEU A 213 -14.88 -8.50 18.83
C LEU A 213 -13.64 -7.69 18.43
N ARG A 214 -13.81 -6.42 18.03
CA ARG A 214 -12.67 -5.51 17.81
C ARG A 214 -11.85 -5.35 19.09
N ALA A 215 -12.48 -5.03 20.23
CA ALA A 215 -11.79 -4.86 21.50
C ALA A 215 -11.03 -6.12 21.93
N LYS A 216 -11.62 -7.31 21.75
CA LYS A 216 -10.94 -8.59 22.01
C LYS A 216 -9.69 -8.74 21.13
N THR A 217 -9.80 -8.44 19.83
CA THR A 217 -8.67 -8.50 18.87
C THR A 217 -7.58 -7.51 19.23
N VAL A 218 -7.93 -6.28 19.54
CA VAL A 218 -7.00 -5.21 19.97
C VAL A 218 -6.24 -5.60 21.24
N ASN A 219 -6.92 -6.19 22.22
CA ASN A 219 -6.28 -6.63 23.45
C ASN A 219 -5.28 -7.77 23.18
N GLN A 220 -5.62 -8.73 22.34
CA GLN A 220 -4.72 -9.82 21.98
C GLN A 220 -3.52 -9.33 21.16
N ILE A 221 -3.69 -8.33 20.27
CA ILE A 221 -2.57 -7.66 19.56
C ILE A 221 -1.59 -7.07 20.58
N ALA A 222 -2.09 -6.25 21.49
CA ALA A 222 -1.25 -5.61 22.50
C ALA A 222 -0.52 -6.62 23.41
N GLU A 223 -1.22 -7.67 23.82
CA GLU A 223 -0.62 -8.75 24.62
C GLU A 223 0.48 -9.47 23.83
N THR A 224 0.23 -9.82 22.58
CA THR A 224 1.20 -10.51 21.72
C THR A 224 2.44 -9.66 21.46
N ILE A 225 2.27 -8.36 21.17
CA ILE A 225 3.38 -7.41 21.02
C ILE A 225 4.23 -7.37 22.30
N ASN A 226 3.59 -7.22 23.47
CA ASN A 226 4.29 -7.09 24.74
C ASN A 226 5.02 -8.38 25.15
N VAL A 227 4.36 -9.54 25.04
CA VAL A 227 4.93 -10.84 25.42
C VAL A 227 6.14 -11.21 24.56
N ASN A 228 6.08 -10.92 23.25
CA ASN A 228 7.15 -11.24 22.31
C ASN A 228 8.13 -10.08 22.10
N GLY A 229 7.91 -8.92 22.72
CA GLY A 229 8.73 -7.73 22.55
C GLY A 229 8.80 -7.23 21.11
N LEU A 230 7.66 -7.23 20.38
CA LEU A 230 7.60 -6.84 18.97
C LEU A 230 7.59 -5.32 18.81
N GLU A 231 8.08 -4.85 17.69
CA GLU A 231 8.04 -3.44 17.31
C GLU A 231 6.68 -3.03 16.78
N GLY A 232 5.86 -4.00 16.28
CA GLY A 232 4.54 -3.63 15.76
C GLY A 232 3.70 -4.75 15.18
N VAL A 233 2.68 -4.34 14.42
CA VAL A 233 1.71 -5.21 13.76
C VAL A 233 1.45 -4.76 12.32
N ASP A 234 1.36 -5.74 11.42
CA ASP A 234 0.80 -5.59 10.07
C ASP A 234 -0.60 -6.21 10.00
N LEU A 235 -1.54 -5.51 9.37
CA LEU A 235 -2.87 -6.03 9.08
C LEU A 235 -3.00 -6.28 7.58
N ASP A 236 -3.06 -7.56 7.21
CA ASP A 236 -3.24 -8.03 5.83
C ASP A 236 -4.70 -8.47 5.63
N PHE A 237 -5.60 -7.50 5.52
CA PHE A 237 -7.03 -7.73 5.34
C PHE A 237 -7.42 -7.55 3.87
N GLU A 238 -7.41 -8.64 3.09
CA GLU A 238 -7.62 -8.58 1.64
C GLU A 238 -9.09 -8.51 1.19
N SER A 239 -10.03 -8.59 2.13
CA SER A 239 -11.47 -8.70 1.83
C SER A 239 -12.33 -7.78 2.70
N VAL A 240 -11.98 -6.49 2.77
CA VAL A 240 -12.79 -5.50 3.51
C VAL A 240 -14.01 -5.09 2.68
N ALA A 241 -15.21 -5.33 3.22
CA ALA A 241 -16.45 -4.90 2.57
C ALA A 241 -16.57 -3.37 2.59
N VAL A 242 -17.16 -2.78 1.56
CA VAL A 242 -17.40 -1.33 1.47
C VAL A 242 -18.15 -0.78 2.70
N SER A 243 -19.12 -1.56 3.22
CA SER A 243 -19.85 -1.21 4.44
C SER A 243 -19.00 -1.17 5.71
N GLN A 244 -17.78 -1.71 5.67
CA GLN A 244 -16.85 -1.74 6.80
C GLN A 244 -15.72 -0.70 6.70
N ARG A 245 -15.75 0.16 5.69
CA ARG A 245 -14.72 1.18 5.43
C ARG A 245 -14.39 2.02 6.68
N GLU A 246 -15.40 2.59 7.33
CA GLU A 246 -15.23 3.42 8.52
C GLU A 246 -14.86 2.58 9.75
N ASN A 247 -15.42 1.37 9.87
CA ASN A 247 -15.10 0.46 10.96
C ASN A 247 -13.66 -0.02 10.89
N PHE A 248 -13.08 -0.17 9.69
CA PHE A 248 -11.68 -0.54 9.55
C PHE A 248 -10.75 0.58 10.05
N VAL A 249 -11.02 1.84 9.67
CA VAL A 249 -10.29 3.00 10.22
C VAL A 249 -10.45 3.08 11.74
N THR A 250 -11.66 2.84 12.26
CA THR A 250 -11.93 2.79 13.70
C THR A 250 -11.11 1.70 14.40
N PHE A 251 -11.06 0.50 13.83
CA PHE A 251 -10.28 -0.60 14.36
C PHE A 251 -8.77 -0.27 14.44
N VAL A 252 -8.21 0.35 13.41
CA VAL A 252 -6.80 0.79 13.43
C VAL A 252 -6.57 1.88 14.48
N LYS A 253 -7.52 2.81 14.67
CA LYS A 253 -7.48 3.80 15.77
C LYS A 253 -7.52 3.14 17.14
N GLU A 254 -8.35 2.13 17.34
CA GLU A 254 -8.44 1.35 18.58
C GLU A 254 -7.11 0.62 18.86
N ILE A 255 -6.47 0.04 17.84
CA ILE A 255 -5.13 -0.57 17.97
C ILE A 255 -4.12 0.51 18.38
N ARG A 256 -4.04 1.64 17.68
CA ARG A 256 -3.12 2.74 17.98
C ARG A 256 -3.28 3.24 19.41
N ALA A 257 -4.52 3.44 19.86
CA ALA A 257 -4.80 3.86 21.21
C ALA A 257 -4.32 2.85 22.28
N LYS A 258 -4.34 1.56 21.94
CA LYS A 258 -3.97 0.48 22.85
C LYS A 258 -2.47 0.23 22.91
N ILE A 259 -1.77 0.21 21.76
CA ILE A 259 -0.34 -0.12 21.71
C ILE A 259 0.57 1.11 21.84
N GLY A 260 0.00 2.33 21.77
CA GLY A 260 0.75 3.58 21.87
C GLY A 260 1.40 3.99 20.54
N LYS A 261 2.07 5.16 20.55
CA LYS A 261 2.71 5.74 19.35
C LYS A 261 4.12 5.20 19.07
N ASP A 262 4.71 4.51 20.04
CA ASP A 262 6.06 3.97 19.94
C ASP A 262 6.09 2.59 19.26
N LYS A 263 4.91 2.03 18.93
CA LYS A 263 4.76 0.78 18.19
C LYS A 263 4.29 1.03 16.78
N ILE A 264 4.83 0.27 15.83
CA ILE A 264 4.57 0.42 14.40
C ILE A 264 3.25 -0.28 14.02
N ILE A 265 2.43 0.41 13.25
CA ILE A 265 1.26 -0.18 12.56
C ILE A 265 1.49 -0.07 11.06
N THR A 266 1.54 -1.19 10.37
CA THR A 266 1.51 -1.25 8.92
C THR A 266 0.22 -1.89 8.44
N LEU A 267 -0.20 -1.55 7.23
CA LEU A 267 -1.42 -2.08 6.61
C LEU A 267 -1.10 -2.56 5.21
N SER A 268 -1.23 -3.86 4.97
CA SER A 268 -1.13 -4.46 3.64
C SER A 268 -2.47 -4.31 2.91
N LEU A 269 -2.51 -3.48 1.87
CA LEU A 269 -3.74 -3.08 1.19
C LEU A 269 -3.73 -3.50 -0.29
N MET A 270 -4.92 -3.85 -0.80
CA MET A 270 -5.12 -4.20 -2.20
C MET A 270 -4.85 -3.00 -3.12
N PRO A 271 -4.23 -3.18 -4.30
CA PRO A 271 -3.88 -2.08 -5.20
C PRO A 271 -5.10 -1.52 -5.93
N ARG A 272 -5.13 -0.21 -6.12
CA ARG A 272 -6.08 0.49 -7.01
C ARG A 272 -5.33 1.42 -7.94
N SER A 273 -5.70 1.39 -9.21
CA SER A 273 -5.16 2.28 -10.24
C SER A 273 -6.22 3.21 -10.85
N LYS A 274 -7.50 3.07 -10.45
CA LYS A 274 -8.63 3.85 -10.98
C LYS A 274 -9.89 3.70 -10.12
N ASP A 275 -10.79 4.69 -10.18
CA ASP A 275 -12.05 4.71 -9.43
C ASP A 275 -12.99 3.54 -9.75
N SER A 276 -12.95 3.03 -10.98
CA SER A 276 -13.83 1.92 -11.38
C SER A 276 -13.58 0.60 -10.63
N GLN A 277 -12.52 0.52 -9.82
CA GLN A 277 -12.24 -0.62 -8.94
C GLN A 277 -13.00 -0.49 -7.61
N TYR A 278 -14.31 -0.25 -7.68
CA TYR A 278 -15.20 0.00 -6.53
C TYR A 278 -15.27 -1.14 -5.51
N TRP A 279 -14.91 -2.36 -5.90
CA TRP A 279 -14.85 -3.51 -4.97
C TRP A 279 -13.77 -3.38 -3.90
N TYR A 280 -12.82 -2.45 -4.09
CA TYR A 280 -11.81 -2.10 -3.09
C TYR A 280 -12.16 -0.84 -2.28
N ASP A 281 -13.37 -0.29 -2.42
CA ASP A 281 -13.83 0.89 -1.66
C ASP A 281 -13.94 0.65 -0.15
N GLY A 282 -13.80 -0.59 0.32
CA GLY A 282 -13.64 -0.92 1.73
C GLY A 282 -12.36 -0.34 2.36
N TYR A 283 -11.37 0.04 1.55
CA TYR A 283 -10.13 0.64 2.01
C TYR A 283 -10.16 2.16 1.88
N ASP A 284 -10.22 2.85 3.00
CA ASP A 284 -10.00 4.29 3.06
C ASP A 284 -8.49 4.57 3.16
N TYR A 285 -7.77 4.57 2.04
CA TYR A 285 -6.31 4.75 2.02
C TYR A 285 -5.88 6.00 2.78
N TYR A 286 -6.59 7.13 2.55
CA TYR A 286 -6.30 8.37 3.25
C TYR A 286 -6.57 8.23 4.76
N GLY A 287 -7.79 7.84 5.16
CA GLY A 287 -8.15 7.70 6.57
C GLY A 287 -7.29 6.69 7.33
N LEU A 288 -6.90 5.58 6.68
CA LEU A 288 -6.00 4.58 7.22
C LEU A 288 -4.57 5.14 7.40
N SER A 289 -4.04 5.87 6.41
CA SER A 289 -2.71 6.46 6.48
C SER A 289 -2.56 7.53 7.56
N GLN A 290 -3.67 8.17 8.00
CA GLN A 290 -3.61 9.13 9.10
C GLN A 290 -3.35 8.46 10.46
N VAL A 291 -3.56 7.15 10.58
CA VAL A 291 -3.44 6.40 11.84
C VAL A 291 -2.26 5.44 11.82
N ALA A 292 -2.05 4.75 10.70
CA ALA A 292 -0.93 3.85 10.50
C ALA A 292 0.39 4.62 10.31
N ASP A 293 1.51 3.95 10.59
CA ASP A 293 2.84 4.46 10.28
C ASP A 293 3.15 4.30 8.81
N TYR A 294 2.76 3.17 8.21
CA TYR A 294 2.88 2.90 6.78
C TYR A 294 1.64 2.20 6.25
N ILE A 295 1.25 2.55 5.01
CA ILE A 295 0.38 1.74 4.18
C ILE A 295 1.23 1.06 3.10
N ILE A 296 1.11 -0.25 3.01
CA ILE A 296 1.85 -1.08 2.07
C ILE A 296 0.87 -1.52 0.99
N ILE A 297 1.01 -0.96 -0.21
CA ILE A 297 0.15 -1.34 -1.33
C ILE A 297 0.77 -2.51 -2.09
N MET A 298 0.02 -3.60 -2.21
CA MET A 298 0.44 -4.85 -2.84
C MET A 298 0.49 -4.72 -4.37
N CYS A 299 1.57 -4.10 -4.90
CA CYS A 299 1.75 -3.83 -6.33
C CYS A 299 2.15 -5.09 -7.11
N TYR A 300 1.32 -6.14 -7.03
CA TYR A 300 1.46 -7.40 -7.77
C TYR A 300 0.08 -8.02 -8.03
N ASN A 301 0.05 -9.13 -8.82
CA ASN A 301 -1.18 -9.76 -9.27
C ASN A 301 -2.05 -8.87 -10.20
N GLU A 302 -1.42 -8.02 -11.03
CA GLU A 302 -2.10 -7.38 -12.16
C GLU A 302 -2.72 -8.45 -13.06
N HIS A 303 -1.94 -9.51 -13.36
CA HIS A 303 -2.42 -10.80 -13.87
C HIS A 303 -2.17 -11.87 -12.81
N TRP A 304 -3.21 -12.60 -12.44
CA TRP A 304 -3.21 -13.56 -11.34
C TRP A 304 -3.60 -14.96 -11.81
N SER A 305 -3.44 -15.95 -10.97
CA SER A 305 -3.58 -17.37 -11.35
C SER A 305 -4.87 -17.71 -12.10
N SER A 306 -6.01 -17.14 -11.71
CA SER A 306 -7.31 -17.39 -12.34
C SER A 306 -7.66 -16.43 -13.48
N GLY A 307 -6.80 -15.46 -13.75
CA GLY A 307 -6.94 -14.50 -14.85
C GLY A 307 -6.28 -15.00 -16.15
N SER A 308 -6.28 -14.13 -17.16
CA SER A 308 -5.53 -14.36 -18.39
C SER A 308 -4.02 -14.25 -18.15
N PRO A 309 -3.18 -14.98 -18.92
CA PRO A 309 -1.74 -14.81 -18.87
C PRO A 309 -1.30 -13.37 -19.13
N GLY A 310 -0.31 -12.89 -18.36
CA GLY A 310 0.25 -11.55 -18.46
C GLY A 310 1.28 -11.28 -17.37
N PRO A 311 1.86 -10.07 -17.31
CA PRO A 311 2.82 -9.70 -16.30
C PRO A 311 2.23 -9.76 -14.88
N VAL A 312 3.02 -10.18 -13.89
CA VAL A 312 2.61 -10.14 -12.49
C VAL A 312 2.34 -8.70 -12.06
N ALA A 313 3.18 -7.77 -12.52
CA ALA A 313 2.98 -6.33 -12.40
C ALA A 313 3.76 -5.61 -13.50
N SER A 314 3.09 -4.90 -14.41
CA SER A 314 3.79 -4.03 -15.36
C SER A 314 4.26 -2.75 -14.67
N VAL A 315 5.34 -2.14 -15.16
CA VAL A 315 5.89 -0.89 -14.61
C VAL A 315 4.83 0.21 -14.65
N ASP A 316 4.16 0.39 -15.80
CA ASP A 316 3.12 1.41 -15.99
C ASP A 316 1.91 1.21 -15.05
N TRP A 317 1.55 -0.05 -14.78
CA TRP A 317 0.47 -0.33 -13.84
C TRP A 317 0.87 0.01 -12.41
N VAL A 318 2.10 -0.34 -11.97
CA VAL A 318 2.62 0.04 -10.66
C VAL A 318 2.64 1.55 -10.52
N GLU A 319 3.11 2.27 -11.53
CA GLU A 319 3.09 3.73 -11.54
C GLU A 319 1.66 4.29 -11.44
N SER A 320 0.71 3.71 -12.17
CA SER A 320 -0.71 4.09 -12.07
C SER A 320 -1.28 3.89 -10.66
N VAL A 321 -0.87 2.82 -9.96
CA VAL A 321 -1.25 2.58 -8.54
C VAL A 321 -0.65 3.64 -7.63
N ILE A 322 0.62 4.01 -7.85
CA ILE A 322 1.29 5.07 -7.08
C ILE A 322 0.57 6.40 -7.28
N GLN A 323 0.37 6.82 -8.52
CA GLN A 323 -0.30 8.08 -8.86
C GLN A 323 -1.72 8.15 -8.30
N TYR A 324 -2.47 7.05 -8.41
CA TYR A 324 -3.81 6.96 -7.85
C TYR A 324 -3.81 7.11 -6.33
N THR A 325 -2.93 6.39 -5.63
CA THR A 325 -2.82 6.42 -4.16
C THR A 325 -2.42 7.80 -3.64
N LEU A 326 -1.41 8.43 -4.27
CA LEU A 326 -1.00 9.80 -3.96
C LEU A 326 -2.10 10.82 -4.27
N GLY A 327 -2.85 10.60 -5.35
CA GLY A 327 -4.03 11.40 -5.73
C GLY A 327 -5.14 11.38 -4.68
N LEU A 328 -5.21 10.37 -3.82
CA LEU A 328 -6.12 10.31 -2.68
C LEU A 328 -5.64 11.10 -1.45
N GLY A 329 -4.46 11.74 -1.53
CA GLY A 329 -3.90 12.56 -0.45
C GLY A 329 -3.09 11.78 0.59
N VAL A 330 -2.73 10.55 0.29
CA VAL A 330 -1.82 9.75 1.15
C VAL A 330 -0.45 10.44 1.18
N ASP A 331 0.10 10.58 2.39
CA ASP A 331 1.47 11.09 2.57
C ASP A 331 2.47 10.09 1.96
N LYS A 332 3.26 10.57 1.01
CA LYS A 332 4.26 9.77 0.32
C LYS A 332 5.27 9.10 1.27
N SER A 333 5.66 9.75 2.36
CA SER A 333 6.57 9.21 3.36
C SER A 333 5.99 8.01 4.15
N LYS A 334 4.69 7.81 4.10
CA LYS A 334 3.97 6.68 4.71
C LYS A 334 3.55 5.63 3.69
N PHE A 335 3.80 5.86 2.41
CA PHE A 335 3.41 4.97 1.35
C PHE A 335 4.57 4.06 0.95
N VAL A 336 4.38 2.76 1.10
CA VAL A 336 5.32 1.70 0.74
C VAL A 336 4.70 0.87 -0.40
N ILE A 337 5.45 0.59 -1.45
CA ILE A 337 5.03 -0.35 -2.50
C ILE A 337 5.57 -1.75 -2.19
N ALA A 338 4.69 -2.75 -2.20
CA ALA A 338 5.11 -4.15 -2.10
C ALA A 338 5.32 -4.73 -3.50
N LEU A 339 6.49 -5.33 -3.70
CA LEU A 339 6.92 -5.95 -4.95
C LEU A 339 6.94 -7.47 -4.80
N GLY A 340 6.41 -8.19 -5.81
CA GLY A 340 6.37 -9.65 -5.81
C GLY A 340 7.43 -10.26 -6.72
N SER A 341 8.37 -11.06 -6.20
CA SER A 341 9.43 -11.68 -7.00
C SER A 341 9.09 -13.09 -7.45
N TYR A 342 8.01 -13.24 -8.16
CA TYR A 342 7.52 -14.52 -8.65
C TYR A 342 6.92 -14.40 -10.05
N GLY A 343 6.39 -15.48 -10.56
CA GLY A 343 5.68 -15.53 -11.81
C GLY A 343 4.54 -16.54 -11.78
N TYR A 344 3.90 -16.70 -12.90
CA TYR A 344 2.88 -17.72 -13.11
C TYR A 344 3.13 -18.48 -14.40
N ASP A 345 2.74 -19.76 -14.39
CA ASP A 345 2.67 -20.65 -15.54
C ASP A 345 1.22 -21.03 -15.79
N TRP A 346 0.63 -20.53 -16.87
CA TRP A 346 -0.75 -20.81 -17.26
C TRP A 346 -0.83 -21.87 -18.35
N PRO A 347 -1.33 -23.09 -18.01
CA PRO A 347 -1.75 -24.03 -19.06
C PRO A 347 -2.96 -23.46 -19.79
N GLU A 348 -3.02 -23.64 -21.11
CA GLU A 348 -4.14 -23.17 -21.92
C GLU A 348 -5.49 -23.70 -21.40
N GLY A 349 -6.43 -22.78 -21.14
CA GLY A 349 -7.76 -23.10 -20.60
C GLY A 349 -7.80 -23.49 -19.11
N LYS A 350 -6.71 -23.32 -18.34
CA LYS A 350 -6.65 -23.61 -16.91
C LYS A 350 -6.07 -22.46 -16.11
N SER A 351 -6.29 -22.49 -14.79
CA SER A 351 -5.65 -21.56 -13.87
C SER A 351 -4.13 -21.75 -13.84
N GLY A 352 -3.40 -20.66 -13.71
CA GLY A 352 -1.95 -20.65 -13.58
C GLY A 352 -1.49 -21.09 -12.21
N ALA A 353 -0.28 -21.64 -12.16
CA ALA A 353 0.44 -21.97 -10.95
C ALA A 353 1.61 -20.99 -10.74
N SER A 354 1.78 -20.50 -9.52
CA SER A 354 2.91 -19.62 -9.18
C SER A 354 4.24 -20.37 -9.25
N LEU A 355 5.30 -19.66 -9.63
CA LEU A 355 6.67 -20.20 -9.68
C LEU A 355 7.69 -19.09 -9.37
N THR A 356 8.86 -19.51 -8.85
CA THR A 356 9.97 -18.60 -8.62
C THR A 356 10.71 -18.26 -9.94
N ASN A 357 11.48 -17.18 -9.96
CA ASN A 357 12.35 -16.82 -11.09
C ASN A 357 13.24 -18.02 -11.52
N THR A 358 13.92 -18.66 -10.57
CA THR A 358 14.77 -19.84 -10.85
C THR A 358 13.95 -20.98 -11.46
N SER A 359 12.75 -21.26 -10.96
CA SER A 359 11.87 -22.29 -11.51
C SER A 359 11.40 -21.98 -12.92
N ALA A 360 11.12 -20.69 -13.22
CA ALA A 360 10.76 -20.23 -14.56
C ALA A 360 11.90 -20.46 -15.55
N ARG A 361 13.13 -20.04 -15.22
CA ARG A 361 14.32 -20.21 -16.05
C ARG A 361 14.66 -21.69 -16.30
N ASN A 362 14.62 -22.52 -15.26
CA ASN A 362 14.82 -23.95 -15.38
C ASN A 362 13.78 -24.64 -16.28
N ARG A 363 12.54 -24.17 -16.22
CA ARG A 363 11.45 -24.66 -17.06
C ARG A 363 11.65 -24.26 -18.51
N ALA A 364 12.03 -23.01 -18.78
CA ALA A 364 12.37 -22.57 -20.14
C ALA A 364 13.50 -23.41 -20.74
N ALA A 365 14.58 -23.64 -20.00
CA ALA A 365 15.71 -24.48 -20.43
C ALA A 365 15.26 -25.93 -20.71
N LYS A 366 14.44 -26.53 -19.83
CA LYS A 366 13.91 -27.89 -20.00
C LYS A 366 13.15 -28.08 -21.31
N TYR A 367 12.39 -27.07 -21.74
CA TYR A 367 11.57 -27.16 -22.95
C TYR A 367 12.19 -26.45 -24.17
N GLY A 368 13.43 -25.95 -24.04
CA GLY A 368 14.13 -25.24 -25.12
C GLY A 368 13.43 -23.93 -25.52
N SER A 369 12.73 -23.28 -24.59
CA SER A 369 12.00 -22.05 -24.85
C SER A 369 12.90 -20.83 -24.80
N VAL A 370 12.72 -19.89 -25.72
CA VAL A 370 13.40 -18.60 -25.71
C VAL A 370 12.65 -17.68 -24.70
N ILE A 371 13.38 -17.21 -23.69
CA ILE A 371 12.86 -16.19 -22.77
C ILE A 371 12.98 -14.84 -23.46
N MET A 372 11.92 -14.05 -23.43
CA MET A 372 11.84 -12.71 -24.00
C MET A 372 11.44 -11.71 -22.93
N ARG A 373 11.79 -10.44 -23.12
CA ARG A 373 11.34 -9.32 -22.28
C ARG A 373 10.28 -8.51 -23.02
N ASP A 374 9.14 -8.36 -22.40
CA ASP A 374 8.11 -7.44 -22.94
C ASP A 374 8.48 -5.98 -22.63
N ARG A 375 8.52 -5.15 -23.66
CA ARG A 375 8.94 -3.75 -23.57
C ARG A 375 8.02 -2.89 -22.72
N ALA A 376 6.72 -3.18 -22.74
CA ALA A 376 5.74 -2.36 -22.03
C ALA A 376 5.75 -2.65 -20.52
N SER A 377 5.79 -3.93 -20.15
CA SER A 377 5.77 -4.35 -18.74
C SER A 377 7.15 -4.47 -18.11
N GLU A 378 8.20 -4.57 -18.92
CA GLU A 378 9.57 -4.94 -18.53
C GLU A 378 9.69 -6.35 -17.94
N CYS A 379 8.62 -7.14 -17.92
CA CYS A 379 8.62 -8.50 -17.38
C CYS A 379 9.13 -9.52 -18.40
N LEU A 380 9.66 -10.61 -17.89
CA LEU A 380 10.07 -11.75 -18.71
C LEU A 380 8.90 -12.67 -18.98
N PHE A 381 8.88 -13.26 -20.17
CA PHE A 381 7.90 -14.26 -20.54
C PHE A 381 8.42 -15.25 -21.59
N TYR A 382 7.76 -16.38 -21.69
CA TYR A 382 7.94 -17.37 -22.77
C TYR A 382 6.72 -18.27 -22.88
N THR A 383 6.66 -19.02 -23.98
CA THR A 383 5.66 -20.09 -24.14
C THR A 383 6.36 -21.43 -24.37
N TYR A 384 5.72 -22.52 -23.98
CA TYR A 384 6.19 -23.87 -24.27
C TYR A 384 5.01 -24.84 -24.46
N LYS A 385 5.29 -26.00 -25.03
CA LYS A 385 4.32 -27.09 -25.14
C LYS A 385 4.76 -28.23 -24.20
N ALA A 386 3.90 -28.56 -23.25
CA ALA A 386 4.18 -29.64 -22.30
C ALA A 386 4.09 -31.04 -22.95
N ALA A 387 4.50 -32.09 -22.23
CA ALA A 387 4.49 -33.45 -22.75
C ALA A 387 3.07 -33.97 -23.09
N ASP A 388 2.05 -33.44 -22.43
CA ASP A 388 0.63 -33.72 -22.71
C ASP A 388 0.07 -32.97 -23.94
N GLY A 389 0.91 -32.16 -24.58
CA GLY A 389 0.53 -31.37 -25.74
C GLY A 389 -0.14 -30.03 -25.44
N ILE A 390 -0.35 -29.69 -24.17
CA ILE A 390 -0.97 -28.40 -23.78
C ILE A 390 0.05 -27.29 -23.95
N LYS A 391 -0.38 -26.15 -24.51
CA LYS A 391 0.39 -24.92 -24.58
C LYS A 391 0.39 -24.24 -23.21
N HIS A 392 1.54 -23.75 -22.77
CA HIS A 392 1.73 -22.98 -21.56
C HIS A 392 2.25 -21.59 -21.91
N THR A 393 1.83 -20.59 -21.14
CA THR A 393 2.36 -19.23 -21.16
C THR A 393 2.89 -18.92 -19.78
N VAL A 394 4.16 -18.50 -19.72
CA VAL A 394 4.82 -18.14 -18.45
C VAL A 394 5.19 -16.68 -18.48
N TRP A 395 4.85 -15.96 -17.41
CA TRP A 395 5.32 -14.60 -17.11
C TRP A 395 5.94 -14.58 -15.74
N PHE A 396 7.05 -13.85 -15.57
CA PHE A 396 7.74 -13.79 -14.28
C PHE A 396 8.61 -12.55 -14.14
N GLU A 397 8.86 -12.19 -12.90
CA GLU A 397 9.70 -11.05 -12.52
C GLU A 397 11.18 -11.45 -12.49
N ASP A 398 12.05 -10.48 -12.73
CA ASP A 398 13.51 -10.61 -12.60
C ASP A 398 14.14 -9.34 -12.01
N SER A 399 15.46 -9.28 -11.97
CA SER A 399 16.18 -8.14 -11.40
C SER A 399 15.85 -6.82 -12.11
N VAL A 400 15.79 -6.84 -13.44
CA VAL A 400 15.54 -5.63 -14.25
C VAL A 400 14.11 -5.11 -14.02
N SER A 401 13.11 -6.00 -14.11
CA SER A 401 11.71 -5.59 -13.94
C SER A 401 11.42 -5.10 -12.52
N LEU A 402 11.99 -5.74 -11.50
CA LEU A 402 11.84 -5.33 -10.11
C LEU A 402 12.63 -4.07 -9.79
N GLY A 403 13.85 -3.93 -10.32
CA GLY A 403 14.67 -2.73 -10.17
C GLY A 403 13.97 -1.48 -10.70
N LYS A 404 13.35 -1.55 -11.89
CA LYS A 404 12.57 -0.44 -12.46
C LYS A 404 11.37 -0.05 -11.59
N LYS A 405 10.67 -1.02 -11.02
CA LYS A 405 9.56 -0.74 -10.08
C LYS A 405 10.05 -0.15 -8.76
N ALA A 406 11.19 -0.62 -8.25
CA ALA A 406 11.82 -0.06 -7.07
C ALA A 406 12.27 1.39 -7.29
N ALA A 407 12.77 1.72 -8.48
CA ALA A 407 13.13 3.09 -8.86
C ALA A 407 11.95 4.06 -8.76
N LEU A 408 10.72 3.62 -9.06
CA LEU A 408 9.51 4.44 -8.88
C LEU A 408 9.33 4.88 -7.42
N ALA A 409 9.69 4.05 -6.44
CA ALA A 409 9.59 4.44 -5.04
C ALA A 409 10.50 5.63 -4.71
N LYS A 410 11.67 5.72 -5.35
CA LYS A 410 12.58 6.87 -5.21
C LYS A 410 12.12 8.07 -6.02
N GLU A 411 11.67 7.86 -7.26
CA GLU A 411 11.18 8.91 -8.15
C GLU A 411 10.00 9.68 -7.54
N TYR A 412 9.08 8.95 -6.90
CA TYR A 412 7.91 9.53 -6.22
C TYR A 412 8.20 9.91 -4.76
N ASP A 413 9.43 9.69 -4.25
CA ASP A 413 9.85 9.98 -2.87
C ASP A 413 8.94 9.27 -1.86
N LEU A 414 8.68 7.98 -2.09
CA LEU A 414 7.84 7.15 -1.23
C LEU A 414 8.58 6.73 0.05
N GLY A 415 7.82 6.28 1.05
CA GLY A 415 8.34 5.82 2.34
C GLY A 415 9.15 4.53 2.28
N GLY A 416 9.10 3.75 1.20
CA GLY A 416 9.88 2.52 1.10
C GLY A 416 9.37 1.51 0.08
N ILE A 417 10.01 0.34 0.12
CA ILE A 417 9.61 -0.87 -0.59
C ILE A 417 9.39 -2.02 0.39
N ALA A 418 8.49 -2.94 0.05
CA ALA A 418 8.31 -4.20 0.75
C ALA A 418 8.44 -5.37 -0.23
N MET A 419 8.97 -6.49 0.22
CA MET A 419 9.28 -7.62 -0.66
C MET A 419 8.40 -8.82 -0.35
N TRP A 420 7.49 -9.14 -1.27
CA TRP A 420 6.68 -10.36 -1.23
C TRP A 420 7.30 -11.43 -2.15
N ARG A 421 7.98 -12.44 -1.64
CA ARG A 421 8.30 -12.67 -0.22
C ARG A 421 9.77 -13.09 -0.10
N LEU A 422 10.31 -12.96 1.07
CA LEU A 422 11.64 -13.50 1.38
C LEU A 422 11.70 -15.00 1.05
N GLY A 423 12.81 -15.47 0.52
CA GLY A 423 13.01 -16.82 -0.01
C GLY A 423 12.74 -16.96 -1.51
N PHE A 424 12.31 -15.88 -2.18
CA PHE A 424 12.12 -15.84 -3.64
C PHE A 424 13.08 -14.90 -4.36
N TYR A 425 13.79 -14.07 -3.61
CA TYR A 425 14.78 -13.12 -4.15
C TYR A 425 16.12 -13.81 -4.41
N THR A 426 16.70 -13.54 -5.56
CA THR A 426 18.09 -13.93 -5.87
C THR A 426 19.04 -12.77 -5.53
N THR A 427 20.35 -13.05 -5.51
CA THR A 427 21.38 -12.02 -5.29
C THR A 427 21.29 -10.89 -6.31
N GLU A 428 20.98 -11.22 -7.57
CA GLU A 428 20.82 -10.25 -8.66
C GLU A 428 19.62 -9.34 -8.42
N ILE A 429 18.46 -9.92 -8.08
CA ILE A 429 17.25 -9.17 -7.77
C ILE A 429 17.50 -8.22 -6.59
N TRP A 430 18.13 -8.74 -5.53
CA TRP A 430 18.43 -7.94 -4.34
C TRP A 430 19.37 -6.78 -4.65
N SER A 431 20.45 -7.05 -5.40
CA SER A 431 21.40 -6.02 -5.85
C SER A 431 20.71 -4.88 -6.59
N GLU A 432 19.83 -5.21 -7.54
CA GLU A 432 19.10 -4.21 -8.33
C GLU A 432 18.10 -3.41 -7.49
N LEU A 433 17.42 -4.05 -6.53
CA LEU A 433 16.52 -3.34 -5.62
C LEU A 433 17.28 -2.29 -4.80
N LEU A 434 18.43 -2.67 -4.23
CA LEU A 434 19.25 -1.77 -3.43
C LEU A 434 19.86 -0.65 -4.26
N ASP A 435 20.33 -0.94 -5.49
CA ASP A 435 20.91 0.07 -6.37
C ASP A 435 19.86 1.09 -6.81
N ASN A 436 18.71 0.63 -7.29
CA ASN A 436 17.64 1.49 -7.75
C ASN A 436 16.93 2.28 -6.62
N THR A 437 17.15 1.92 -5.36
CA THR A 437 16.68 2.66 -4.19
C THR A 437 17.78 3.42 -3.46
N GLU A 438 18.98 3.46 -4.01
CA GLU A 438 20.14 4.18 -3.46
C GLU A 438 20.51 3.74 -2.02
N HIS A 439 20.34 2.44 -1.73
CA HIS A 439 20.69 1.90 -0.40
C HIS A 439 22.21 2.03 -0.13
N PRO A 440 22.64 2.39 1.10
CA PRO A 440 24.07 2.53 1.42
C PRO A 440 24.93 1.32 1.09
N ASN A 441 24.36 0.12 1.19
CA ASN A 441 25.04 -1.16 0.92
C ASN A 441 24.94 -1.63 -0.56
N ALA A 442 24.33 -0.85 -1.47
CA ALA A 442 24.13 -1.24 -2.87
C ALA A 442 25.43 -1.69 -3.55
N LYS A 443 26.52 -0.93 -3.38
CA LYS A 443 27.82 -1.23 -3.98
C LYS A 443 28.41 -2.59 -3.53
N ILE A 444 28.13 -3.01 -2.29
CA ILE A 444 28.55 -4.30 -1.74
C ILE A 444 27.84 -5.44 -2.48
N TRP A 445 26.57 -5.24 -2.79
CA TRP A 445 25.72 -6.22 -3.46
C TRP A 445 26.00 -6.30 -4.95
N GLN A 446 26.27 -5.20 -5.63
CA GLN A 446 26.72 -5.18 -7.03
C GLN A 446 27.95 -6.08 -7.26
N GLY A 447 28.89 -6.08 -6.31
CA GLY A 447 30.04 -6.97 -6.36
C GLY A 447 29.75 -8.47 -6.16
N LYS A 448 28.56 -8.80 -5.64
CA LYS A 448 28.11 -10.20 -5.39
C LYS A 448 27.17 -10.72 -6.48
N ALA A 449 26.50 -9.83 -7.20
CA ALA A 449 25.57 -10.22 -8.26
C ALA A 449 26.32 -10.71 -9.49
N ALA A 450 25.85 -11.81 -10.07
CA ALA A 450 26.30 -12.24 -11.40
C ALA A 450 25.69 -11.33 -12.46
N ALA A 451 26.41 -11.11 -13.57
CA ALA A 451 25.84 -10.38 -14.71
C ALA A 451 24.58 -11.10 -15.21
N GLU A 452 23.47 -10.42 -15.25
CA GLU A 452 22.22 -11.01 -15.72
C GLU A 452 22.26 -11.16 -17.25
N THR A 453 21.73 -12.28 -17.77
CA THR A 453 21.65 -12.54 -19.20
C THR A 453 20.70 -11.55 -19.85
N ALA A 454 21.17 -10.80 -20.85
CA ALA A 454 20.30 -9.93 -21.64
C ALA A 454 19.30 -10.77 -22.45
N PHE A 455 18.03 -10.43 -22.36
CA PHE A 455 16.96 -11.06 -23.11
C PHE A 455 16.46 -10.15 -24.24
N PRO A 456 16.04 -10.70 -25.39
CA PRO A 456 15.52 -9.90 -26.49
C PRO A 456 14.23 -9.18 -26.07
N TYR A 457 14.17 -7.88 -26.37
CA TYR A 457 12.96 -7.09 -26.20
C TYR A 457 11.97 -7.34 -27.33
N VAL A 458 10.71 -7.45 -26.97
CA VAL A 458 9.60 -7.60 -27.89
C VAL A 458 8.39 -6.79 -27.38
N THR A 459 7.46 -6.49 -28.27
CA THR A 459 6.17 -5.92 -27.88
C THR A 459 5.11 -7.01 -27.96
N VAL A 460 4.33 -7.18 -26.89
CA VAL A 460 3.20 -8.10 -26.83
C VAL A 460 1.91 -7.31 -26.96
N ASP A 461 1.11 -7.61 -27.98
CA ASP A 461 -0.19 -6.97 -28.16
C ASP A 461 -1.26 -7.56 -27.20
N LYS A 462 -2.41 -6.89 -27.12
CA LYS A 462 -3.54 -7.31 -26.27
C LYS A 462 -4.12 -8.71 -26.57
N ASN A 463 -3.78 -9.30 -27.73
CA ASN A 463 -4.20 -10.64 -28.15
C ASN A 463 -3.08 -11.68 -27.96
N GLY A 464 -1.93 -11.29 -27.39
CA GLY A 464 -0.75 -12.13 -27.22
C GLY A 464 0.10 -12.27 -28.49
N GLY A 465 -0.12 -11.44 -29.50
CA GLY A 465 0.75 -11.36 -30.68
C GLY A 465 2.09 -10.71 -30.33
N ILE A 466 3.18 -11.29 -30.83
CA ILE A 466 4.56 -10.86 -30.53
C ILE A 466 5.13 -10.18 -31.76
N SER A 467 5.59 -8.93 -31.63
CA SER A 467 6.35 -8.21 -32.65
C SER A 467 7.79 -7.98 -32.13
N ILE A 468 8.76 -8.40 -32.93
CA ILE A 468 10.18 -8.17 -32.68
C ILE A 468 10.55 -6.85 -33.33
N GLU A 469 10.94 -5.85 -32.56
CA GLU A 469 11.52 -4.63 -33.12
C GLU A 469 12.99 -4.91 -33.44
N ASN A 470 13.33 -4.90 -34.73
CA ASN A 470 14.71 -4.91 -35.20
C ASN A 470 15.36 -3.53 -34.91
N ASN A 471 15.71 -3.26 -33.67
CA ASN A 471 16.74 -2.27 -33.36
C ASN A 471 18.08 -2.99 -33.50
N GLY A 472 18.76 -2.76 -34.59
CA GLY A 472 20.06 -3.11 -35.13
C GLY A 472 21.19 -3.75 -34.35
N ASP A 473 20.98 -4.24 -33.11
CA ASP A 473 22.06 -4.69 -32.22
C ASP A 473 21.95 -6.13 -31.72
N PHE A 474 21.07 -6.95 -32.28
CA PHE A 474 21.03 -8.36 -31.91
C PHE A 474 21.39 -9.26 -33.10
N ILE A 475 22.65 -9.70 -33.16
CA ILE A 475 23.06 -10.83 -34.00
C ILE A 475 22.98 -12.08 -33.08
N PRO A 476 22.09 -13.05 -33.34
CA PRO A 476 22.13 -14.31 -32.63
C PRO A 476 23.45 -15.01 -32.96
N GLN A 477 24.28 -15.28 -32.00
CA GLN A 477 25.39 -16.20 -32.17
C GLN A 477 24.80 -17.61 -32.32
N SER A 478 25.00 -18.18 -33.47
CA SER A 478 24.65 -19.56 -33.89
C SER A 478 25.26 -20.63 -33.02
#